data_87e51649062e4db296ff8f0f03b9f443
#
_entry.id   87e51649062e4db296ff8f0f03b9f443
#
_cell.length_a   1.000
_cell.length_b   1.000
_cell.length_c   1.000
_cell.angle_alpha   90.00
_cell.angle_beta   90.00
_cell.angle_gamma   90.00
#
_symmetry.space_group_name_H-M   'P 1'
#
loop_
_entity.id
_entity.type
_entity.pdbx_description
1 polymer ?
#
loop_
_entity_poly.entity_id
_entity_poly.type
_entity_poly.pdbx_seq_one_letter_code
_entity_poly.pdbx_strand_id
1 'polypeptide(L)'
;MKYERCGKSGVLLPKISLGLWHNFGDVNDYNKCREIIRYAFDHGITHMDLANNYGPPPGSAEETMGRMMQDDLRPYRDELFISSKAGYEMWAGPYGNWGSRKSLMASLNQSLKRMKLDYVDLFYTHRYDPETPLEETLQTLVDIVRSGKALYVGISRWPYEATQFGYEYLRQRDVPCLIYQGRYNLFDREPETTGVLQQAKENGKGFMVFSPLAQGLLTNRYLNGIPEDSRIANGGHLKKESLTETTLKRIKALNDIAARRGQTLAEMAIAWFL
;
A
#
# COMPACT_ATOMS: atom_id res chain seq x y z
N MET A 1 -8.14 -18.30 -1.57
CA MET A 1 -8.11 -16.89 -2.05
C MET A 1 -8.49 -16.83 -3.51
N LYS A 2 -9.19 -15.76 -3.96
CA LYS A 2 -9.41 -15.49 -5.40
C LYS A 2 -8.31 -14.56 -5.92
N TYR A 3 -7.80 -14.87 -7.11
CA TYR A 3 -6.81 -14.07 -7.80
C TYR A 3 -7.44 -13.39 -9.00
N GLU A 4 -7.05 -12.16 -9.27
CA GLU A 4 -7.49 -11.40 -10.44
C GLU A 4 -6.31 -10.82 -11.20
N ARG A 5 -6.52 -10.62 -12.49
CA ARG A 5 -5.51 -10.03 -13.35
C ARG A 5 -5.35 -8.55 -13.01
N CYS A 6 -4.10 -8.15 -12.76
CA CYS A 6 -3.77 -6.75 -12.48
C CYS A 6 -3.86 -5.93 -13.78
N GLY A 7 -5.00 -5.31 -14.00
CA GLY A 7 -5.28 -4.58 -15.23
C GLY A 7 -5.14 -5.45 -16.47
N LYS A 8 -4.42 -4.97 -17.47
CA LYS A 8 -4.12 -5.69 -18.73
C LYS A 8 -2.72 -6.35 -18.73
N SER A 9 -2.15 -6.60 -17.55
CA SER A 9 -0.84 -7.26 -17.41
C SER A 9 -0.94 -8.77 -17.35
N GLY A 10 0.20 -9.47 -17.34
CA GLY A 10 0.29 -10.91 -17.08
C GLY A 10 0.16 -11.29 -15.61
N VAL A 11 0.20 -10.31 -14.70
CA VAL A 11 0.26 -10.53 -13.25
C VAL A 11 -1.12 -10.87 -12.70
N LEU A 12 -1.20 -11.95 -11.93
CA LEU A 12 -2.37 -12.31 -11.11
C LEU A 12 -2.08 -11.97 -9.66
N LEU A 13 -2.90 -11.14 -9.05
CA LEU A 13 -2.79 -10.79 -7.64
C LEU A 13 -3.97 -11.31 -6.84
N PRO A 14 -3.76 -11.67 -5.56
CA PRO A 14 -4.87 -11.94 -4.67
C PRO A 14 -5.72 -10.67 -4.52
N LYS A 15 -7.03 -10.82 -4.42
CA LYS A 15 -7.95 -9.69 -4.23
C LYS A 15 -7.66 -8.88 -2.96
N ILE A 16 -7.04 -9.53 -1.97
CA ILE A 16 -6.65 -8.92 -0.71
C ILE A 16 -5.13 -9.06 -0.56
N SER A 17 -4.45 -7.98 -0.21
CA SER A 17 -3.02 -7.93 0.08
C SER A 17 -2.79 -7.64 1.55
N LEU A 18 -1.70 -8.13 2.11
CA LEU A 18 -1.30 -7.79 3.46
C LEU A 18 -0.43 -6.53 3.46
N GLY A 19 -0.98 -5.42 3.98
CA GLY A 19 -0.21 -4.19 4.18
C GLY A 19 0.54 -4.21 5.51
N LEU A 20 1.86 -3.95 5.47
CA LEU A 20 2.72 -4.01 6.65
C LEU A 20 2.98 -2.61 7.25
N TRP A 21 2.07 -1.67 7.10
CA TRP A 21 2.26 -0.31 7.61
C TRP A 21 2.27 -0.25 9.15
N HIS A 22 1.31 -0.91 9.81
CA HIS A 22 1.21 -0.98 11.27
C HIS A 22 1.30 -2.42 11.74
N ASN A 23 1.69 -2.61 13.00
CA ASN A 23 1.77 -3.91 13.67
C ASN A 23 2.93 -4.82 13.21
N PHE A 24 3.86 -4.29 12.41
CA PHE A 24 5.00 -5.06 11.89
C PHE A 24 6.37 -4.39 12.12
N GLY A 25 6.40 -3.31 12.94
CA GLY A 25 7.64 -2.65 13.33
C GLY A 25 8.30 -3.28 14.55
N ASP A 26 9.45 -2.75 14.97
CA ASP A 26 10.23 -3.25 16.11
C ASP A 26 9.51 -3.15 17.46
N VAL A 27 8.52 -2.27 17.56
CA VAL A 27 7.69 -2.13 18.76
C VAL A 27 6.66 -3.26 18.91
N ASN A 28 6.56 -4.14 17.92
CA ASN A 28 5.61 -5.24 17.88
C ASN A 28 6.31 -6.57 18.16
N ASP A 29 5.59 -7.48 18.77
CA ASP A 29 6.09 -8.84 18.98
C ASP A 29 6.31 -9.56 17.65
N TYR A 30 7.54 -9.98 17.41
CA TYR A 30 7.91 -10.65 16.15
C TYR A 30 7.16 -11.96 15.93
N ASN A 31 6.87 -12.73 17.00
CA ASN A 31 6.16 -14.01 16.84
C ASN A 31 4.73 -13.77 16.38
N LYS A 32 4.07 -12.70 16.85
CA LYS A 32 2.76 -12.29 16.32
C LYS A 32 2.83 -11.82 14.87
N CYS A 33 3.85 -11.03 14.52
CA CYS A 33 4.07 -10.64 13.12
C CYS A 33 4.24 -11.88 12.23
N ARG A 34 5.07 -12.83 12.66
CA ARG A 34 5.35 -14.09 12.00
C ARG A 34 4.07 -14.93 11.81
N GLU A 35 3.28 -15.07 12.87
CA GLU A 35 1.99 -15.78 12.82
C GLU A 35 1.04 -15.16 11.78
N ILE A 36 0.87 -13.84 11.79
CA ILE A 36 -0.01 -13.13 10.86
C ILE A 36 0.47 -13.31 9.41
N ILE A 37 1.76 -13.13 9.13
CA ILE A 37 2.31 -13.24 7.78
C ILE A 37 2.17 -14.68 7.26
N ARG A 38 2.49 -15.68 8.08
CA ARG A 38 2.33 -17.10 7.72
C ARG A 38 0.87 -17.44 7.47
N TYR A 39 -0.02 -17.05 8.39
CA TYR A 39 -1.46 -17.26 8.22
C TYR A 39 -1.97 -16.64 6.91
N ALA A 40 -1.56 -15.41 6.60
CA ALA A 40 -1.93 -14.76 5.36
C ALA A 40 -1.44 -15.55 4.13
N PHE A 41 -0.17 -15.95 4.12
CA PHE A 41 0.43 -16.73 3.04
C PHE A 41 -0.28 -18.09 2.87
N ASP A 42 -0.48 -18.85 3.94
CA ASP A 42 -1.14 -20.16 3.94
C ASP A 42 -2.59 -20.07 3.42
N HIS A 43 -3.23 -18.89 3.52
CA HIS A 43 -4.56 -18.62 2.97
C HIS A 43 -4.54 -17.98 1.57
N GLY A 44 -3.37 -17.94 0.93
CA GLY A 44 -3.18 -17.46 -0.44
C GLY A 44 -3.12 -15.94 -0.57
N ILE A 45 -2.84 -15.20 0.53
CA ILE A 45 -2.47 -13.79 0.45
C ILE A 45 -0.97 -13.72 0.16
N THR A 46 -0.62 -13.77 -1.11
CA THR A 46 0.79 -13.80 -1.56
C THR A 46 1.39 -12.42 -1.78
N HIS A 47 0.58 -11.37 -1.78
CA HIS A 47 1.05 -10.00 -1.94
C HIS A 47 1.29 -9.34 -0.58
N MET A 48 2.57 -9.00 -0.31
CA MET A 48 3.05 -8.27 0.86
C MET A 48 3.38 -6.84 0.47
N ASP A 49 2.61 -5.87 0.98
CA ASP A 49 2.76 -4.46 0.60
C ASP A 49 3.47 -3.65 1.69
N LEU A 50 4.72 -3.25 1.40
CA LEU A 50 5.60 -2.51 2.29
C LEU A 50 5.87 -1.08 1.79
N ALA A 51 6.65 -0.34 2.56
CA ALA A 51 7.33 0.88 2.17
C ALA A 51 8.58 1.08 3.05
N ASN A 52 9.57 1.82 2.53
CA ASN A 52 10.82 2.06 3.24
C ASN A 52 10.63 2.69 4.63
N ASN A 53 9.61 3.52 4.80
CA ASN A 53 9.32 4.23 6.05
C ASN A 53 8.32 3.53 6.96
N TYR A 54 7.86 2.31 6.64
CA TYR A 54 6.94 1.58 7.52
C TYR A 54 7.63 1.04 8.78
N GLY A 55 6.87 1.06 9.89
CA GLY A 55 7.35 0.65 11.22
C GLY A 55 6.28 0.92 12.27
N PRO A 56 6.57 1.58 13.40
CA PRO A 56 7.82 2.25 13.81
C PRO A 56 8.92 1.30 14.30
N PRO A 57 10.20 1.76 14.30
CA PRO A 57 10.71 2.95 13.61
C PRO A 57 10.71 2.76 12.07
N PRO A 58 10.91 3.85 11.26
CA PRO A 58 11.00 3.71 9.81
C PRO A 58 12.02 2.65 9.38
N GLY A 59 11.60 1.75 8.48
CA GLY A 59 12.41 0.63 7.99
C GLY A 59 12.21 -0.69 8.72
N SER A 60 11.71 -0.67 9.96
CA SER A 60 11.60 -1.88 10.77
C SER A 60 10.57 -2.89 10.24
N ALA A 61 9.54 -2.46 9.53
CA ALA A 61 8.62 -3.38 8.86
C ALA A 61 9.32 -4.18 7.74
N GLU A 62 10.22 -3.55 6.98
CA GLU A 62 11.06 -4.24 5.99
C GLU A 62 12.08 -5.17 6.65
N GLU A 63 12.63 -4.81 7.82
CA GLU A 63 13.50 -5.69 8.61
C GLU A 63 12.75 -6.91 9.13
N THR A 64 11.51 -6.73 9.59
CA THR A 64 10.61 -7.84 9.95
C THR A 64 10.38 -8.76 8.75
N MET A 65 10.10 -8.22 7.58
CA MET A 65 9.95 -9.02 6.37
C MET A 65 11.26 -9.74 6.02
N GLY A 66 12.42 -9.09 6.17
CA GLY A 66 13.73 -9.70 5.95
C GLY A 66 14.03 -10.87 6.90
N ARG A 67 13.57 -10.80 8.16
CA ARG A 67 13.60 -11.93 9.09
C ARG A 67 12.67 -13.05 8.64
N MET A 68 11.43 -12.72 8.24
CA MET A 68 10.48 -13.68 7.67
C MET A 68 11.03 -14.41 6.45
N MET A 69 11.72 -13.69 5.57
CA MET A 69 12.39 -14.30 4.41
C MET A 69 13.48 -15.28 4.84
N GLN A 70 14.21 -15.02 5.91
CA GLN A 70 15.23 -15.96 6.41
C GLN A 70 14.63 -17.18 7.13
N ASP A 71 13.64 -16.92 7.97
CA ASP A 71 13.12 -17.92 8.90
C ASP A 71 12.14 -18.89 8.21
N ASP A 72 11.28 -18.38 7.31
CA ASP A 72 10.15 -19.14 6.78
C ASP A 72 9.96 -19.06 5.26
N LEU A 73 10.13 -17.89 4.64
CA LEU A 73 9.57 -17.61 3.34
C LEU A 73 10.55 -17.68 2.15
N ARG A 74 11.85 -17.84 2.39
CA ARG A 74 12.84 -17.91 1.31
C ARG A 74 12.56 -19.03 0.28
N PRO A 75 12.15 -20.26 0.67
CA PRO A 75 11.79 -21.29 -0.30
C PRO A 75 10.60 -20.93 -1.20
N TYR A 76 9.78 -19.98 -0.77
CA TYR A 76 8.55 -19.53 -1.43
C TYR A 76 8.69 -18.17 -2.10
N ARG A 77 9.95 -17.68 -2.31
CA ARG A 77 10.17 -16.33 -2.89
C ARG A 77 9.42 -16.13 -4.21
N ASP A 78 9.42 -17.14 -5.06
CA ASP A 78 8.79 -17.07 -6.38
C ASP A 78 7.25 -17.17 -6.36
N GLU A 79 6.68 -17.57 -5.22
CA GLU A 79 5.24 -17.56 -4.98
C GLU A 79 4.76 -16.23 -4.36
N LEU A 80 5.66 -15.41 -3.86
CA LEU A 80 5.38 -14.12 -3.23
C LEU A 80 5.46 -12.99 -4.24
N PHE A 81 4.56 -12.04 -4.09
CA PHE A 81 4.63 -10.73 -4.73
C PHE A 81 4.93 -9.67 -3.66
N ILE A 82 6.16 -9.18 -3.62
CA ILE A 82 6.62 -8.24 -2.59
C ILE A 82 6.76 -6.86 -3.20
N SER A 83 6.04 -5.89 -2.64
CA SER A 83 6.16 -4.49 -3.04
C SER A 83 6.78 -3.62 -1.95
N SER A 84 7.54 -2.60 -2.37
CA SER A 84 7.98 -1.52 -1.49
C SER A 84 7.89 -0.17 -2.18
N LYS A 85 8.03 0.90 -1.40
CA LYS A 85 7.80 2.28 -1.84
C LYS A 85 8.82 3.21 -1.23
N ALA A 86 9.13 4.33 -1.93
CA ALA A 86 9.89 5.44 -1.39
C ALA A 86 9.27 6.80 -1.80
N GLY A 87 9.50 7.84 -0.97
CA GLY A 87 8.99 9.18 -1.23
C GLY A 87 8.63 9.98 0.02
N TYR A 88 8.46 9.31 1.16
CA TYR A 88 8.37 9.96 2.47
C TYR A 88 9.72 9.99 3.16
N GLU A 89 9.85 10.89 4.14
CA GLU A 89 11.10 11.06 4.89
C GLU A 89 11.53 9.75 5.55
N MET A 90 12.78 9.38 5.30
CA MET A 90 13.39 8.15 5.78
C MET A 90 14.65 8.44 6.61
N TRP A 91 15.37 9.50 6.29
CA TRP A 91 16.52 10.01 7.05
C TRP A 91 16.64 11.51 6.89
N ALA A 92 17.30 12.16 7.83
CA ALA A 92 17.50 13.60 7.82
C ALA A 92 18.41 14.07 6.66
N GLY A 93 18.20 15.29 6.22
CA GLY A 93 18.98 15.92 5.15
C GLY A 93 18.30 15.89 3.78
N PRO A 94 18.95 16.40 2.74
CA PRO A 94 18.29 16.73 1.47
C PRO A 94 17.95 15.51 0.59
N TYR A 95 18.44 14.32 0.92
CA TYR A 95 18.29 13.14 0.06
C TYR A 95 17.42 12.04 0.66
N GLY A 96 16.88 12.24 1.86
CA GLY A 96 16.11 11.23 2.58
C GLY A 96 14.60 11.29 2.31
N ASN A 97 14.15 12.13 1.39
CA ASN A 97 12.74 12.41 1.14
C ASN A 97 12.48 12.64 -0.36
N TRP A 98 11.21 12.63 -0.77
CA TRP A 98 10.74 12.96 -2.12
C TRP A 98 11.18 11.99 -3.23
N GLY A 99 11.04 12.44 -4.49
CA GLY A 99 11.09 11.61 -5.68
C GLY A 99 12.35 11.73 -6.53
N SER A 100 13.41 12.44 -6.06
CA SER A 100 14.63 12.57 -6.83
C SER A 100 15.30 11.22 -7.09
N ARG A 101 16.05 11.12 -8.18
CA ARG A 101 16.84 9.92 -8.52
C ARG A 101 17.73 9.47 -7.36
N LYS A 102 18.40 10.41 -6.71
CA LYS A 102 19.27 10.13 -5.57
C LYS A 102 18.51 9.46 -4.43
N SER A 103 17.34 10.01 -4.08
CA SER A 103 16.49 9.52 -2.99
C SER A 103 15.91 8.13 -3.30
N LEU A 104 15.32 7.96 -4.48
CA LEU A 104 14.66 6.70 -4.87
C LEU A 104 15.65 5.53 -4.97
N MET A 105 16.81 5.75 -5.61
CA MET A 105 17.83 4.71 -5.75
C MET A 105 18.43 4.30 -4.41
N ALA A 106 18.72 5.28 -3.54
CA ALA A 106 19.23 5.01 -2.20
C ALA A 106 18.19 4.25 -1.35
N SER A 107 16.94 4.69 -1.40
CA SER A 107 15.82 4.07 -0.68
C SER A 107 15.62 2.62 -1.10
N LEU A 108 15.56 2.33 -2.40
CA LEU A 108 15.40 0.96 -2.89
C LEU A 108 16.56 0.06 -2.47
N ASN A 109 17.81 0.53 -2.59
CA ASN A 109 18.97 -0.25 -2.17
C ASN A 109 18.92 -0.59 -0.66
N GLN A 110 18.48 0.36 0.16
CA GLN A 110 18.30 0.14 1.60
C GLN A 110 17.14 -0.84 1.87
N SER A 111 16.03 -0.72 1.14
CA SER A 111 14.87 -1.62 1.24
C SER A 111 15.26 -3.07 0.91
N LEU A 112 15.98 -3.29 -0.20
CA LEU A 112 16.47 -4.60 -0.59
C LEU A 112 17.39 -5.20 0.50
N LYS A 113 18.29 -4.37 1.07
CA LYS A 113 19.17 -4.82 2.16
C LYS A 113 18.37 -5.23 3.41
N ARG A 114 17.38 -4.42 3.85
CA ARG A 114 16.54 -4.72 5.01
C ARG A 114 15.73 -6.00 4.79
N MET A 115 15.09 -6.13 3.63
CA MET A 115 14.28 -7.31 3.29
C MET A 115 15.12 -8.53 2.89
N LYS A 116 16.45 -8.39 2.71
CA LYS A 116 17.37 -9.47 2.28
C LYS A 116 16.96 -10.08 0.94
N LEU A 117 16.59 -9.22 0.02
CA LEU A 117 16.13 -9.54 -1.32
C LEU A 117 17.08 -8.93 -2.36
N ASP A 118 17.21 -9.61 -3.50
CA ASP A 118 17.94 -9.10 -4.67
C ASP A 118 17.06 -8.14 -5.49
N TYR A 119 15.75 -8.35 -5.47
CA TYR A 119 14.74 -7.53 -6.15
C TYR A 119 13.41 -7.52 -5.39
N VAL A 120 12.59 -6.51 -5.64
CA VAL A 120 11.16 -6.50 -5.32
C VAL A 120 10.34 -6.76 -6.57
N ASP A 121 9.14 -7.32 -6.41
CA ASP A 121 8.25 -7.52 -7.56
C ASP A 121 7.71 -6.19 -8.06
N LEU A 122 7.43 -5.25 -7.15
CA LEU A 122 6.89 -3.96 -7.50
C LEU A 122 7.52 -2.85 -6.64
N PHE A 123 8.02 -1.80 -7.29
CA PHE A 123 8.50 -0.60 -6.60
C PHE A 123 7.65 0.61 -6.95
N TYR A 124 7.19 1.34 -5.92
CA TYR A 124 6.37 2.53 -6.08
C TYR A 124 7.12 3.83 -5.78
N THR A 125 6.77 4.89 -6.50
CA THR A 125 6.83 6.23 -5.90
C THR A 125 5.68 6.36 -4.92
N HIS A 126 5.99 6.65 -3.63
CA HIS A 126 5.00 6.62 -2.55
C HIS A 126 4.04 7.82 -2.57
N ARG A 127 4.46 8.91 -3.19
CA ARG A 127 3.66 10.12 -3.42
C ARG A 127 4.23 10.93 -4.58
N TYR A 128 3.43 11.85 -5.09
CA TYR A 128 3.87 12.86 -6.04
C TYR A 128 4.86 13.84 -5.39
N ASP A 129 5.93 14.16 -6.10
CA ASP A 129 6.90 15.18 -5.74
C ASP A 129 6.73 16.39 -6.68
N PRO A 130 6.26 17.55 -6.18
CA PRO A 130 6.03 18.71 -7.02
C PRO A 130 7.31 19.47 -7.40
N GLU A 131 8.43 19.22 -6.71
CA GLU A 131 9.67 19.97 -6.87
C GLU A 131 10.69 19.27 -7.79
N THR A 132 10.63 17.93 -7.85
CA THR A 132 11.51 17.16 -8.74
C THR A 132 10.92 17.11 -10.14
N PRO A 133 11.71 17.39 -11.21
CA PRO A 133 11.24 17.19 -12.58
C PRO A 133 10.67 15.78 -12.76
N LEU A 134 9.47 15.70 -13.31
CA LEU A 134 8.72 14.45 -13.39
C LEU A 134 9.46 13.39 -14.20
N GLU A 135 10.18 13.82 -15.23
CA GLU A 135 11.02 12.97 -16.07
C GLU A 135 12.16 12.33 -15.29
N GLU A 136 12.77 13.03 -14.32
CA GLU A 136 13.83 12.47 -13.46
C GLU A 136 13.28 11.31 -12.63
N THR A 137 12.15 11.54 -11.97
CA THR A 137 11.47 10.51 -11.18
C THR A 137 11.10 9.30 -12.05
N LEU A 138 10.49 9.54 -13.20
CA LEU A 138 10.03 8.48 -14.10
C LEU A 138 11.20 7.73 -14.76
N GLN A 139 12.25 8.45 -15.18
CA GLN A 139 13.44 7.80 -15.73
C GLN A 139 14.13 6.93 -14.67
N THR A 140 14.08 7.37 -13.40
CA THR A 140 14.60 6.54 -12.30
C THR A 140 13.84 5.23 -12.16
N LEU A 141 12.52 5.23 -12.31
CA LEU A 141 11.71 4.00 -12.31
C LEU A 141 12.09 3.08 -13.48
N VAL A 142 12.31 3.64 -14.67
CA VAL A 142 12.79 2.87 -15.84
C VAL A 142 14.14 2.19 -15.53
N ASP A 143 15.08 2.95 -14.97
CA ASP A 143 16.42 2.44 -14.66
C ASP A 143 16.39 1.38 -13.55
N ILE A 144 15.49 1.51 -12.58
CA ILE A 144 15.27 0.51 -11.53
C ILE A 144 14.86 -0.83 -12.14
N VAL A 145 13.90 -0.84 -13.06
CA VAL A 145 13.45 -2.06 -13.74
C VAL A 145 14.59 -2.63 -14.61
N ARG A 146 15.24 -1.79 -15.42
CA ARG A 146 16.36 -2.21 -16.29
C ARG A 146 17.55 -2.76 -15.52
N SER A 147 17.76 -2.31 -14.27
CA SER A 147 18.80 -2.84 -13.38
C SER A 147 18.43 -4.17 -12.71
N GLY A 148 17.20 -4.67 -12.91
CA GLY A 148 16.70 -5.91 -12.30
C GLY A 148 16.37 -5.79 -10.81
N LYS A 149 16.31 -4.58 -10.24
CA LYS A 149 16.00 -4.36 -8.82
C LYS A 149 14.50 -4.31 -8.52
N ALA A 150 13.68 -4.16 -9.56
CA ALA A 150 12.24 -4.37 -9.50
C ALA A 150 11.76 -4.97 -10.81
N LEU A 151 10.75 -5.85 -10.77
CA LEU A 151 10.15 -6.41 -11.97
C LEU A 151 9.15 -5.43 -12.59
N TYR A 152 8.42 -4.72 -11.74
CA TYR A 152 7.39 -3.76 -12.13
C TYR A 152 7.54 -2.46 -11.35
N VAL A 153 6.90 -1.41 -11.85
CA VAL A 153 6.78 -0.12 -11.17
C VAL A 153 5.33 0.28 -10.99
N GLY A 154 5.07 1.06 -9.96
CA GLY A 154 3.78 1.64 -9.66
C GLY A 154 3.91 3.08 -9.20
N ILE A 155 2.80 3.77 -9.15
CA ILE A 155 2.68 5.12 -8.62
C ILE A 155 1.60 5.17 -7.54
N SER A 156 1.77 6.07 -6.57
CA SER A 156 0.81 6.22 -5.49
C SER A 156 0.51 7.70 -5.24
N ARG A 157 -0.79 8.02 -5.13
CA ARG A 157 -1.26 9.37 -4.77
C ARG A 157 -0.75 10.49 -5.69
N TRP A 158 -0.67 10.22 -6.97
CA TRP A 158 -0.34 11.24 -7.96
C TRP A 158 -1.61 11.94 -8.47
N PRO A 159 -1.55 13.25 -8.77
CA PRO A 159 -2.66 13.94 -9.42
C PRO A 159 -2.88 13.43 -10.85
N TYR A 160 -4.07 13.67 -11.38
CA TYR A 160 -4.54 13.11 -12.66
C TYR A 160 -3.58 13.37 -13.82
N GLU A 161 -3.15 14.63 -14.01
CA GLU A 161 -2.29 15.03 -15.12
C GLU A 161 -0.90 14.40 -15.03
N ALA A 162 -0.31 14.40 -13.84
CA ALA A 162 0.98 13.76 -13.61
C ALA A 162 0.91 12.23 -13.79
N THR A 163 -0.21 11.63 -13.41
CA THR A 163 -0.48 10.20 -13.62
C THR A 163 -0.56 9.87 -15.11
N GLN A 164 -1.26 10.68 -15.90
CA GLN A 164 -1.39 10.49 -17.35
C GLN A 164 -0.02 10.61 -18.04
N PHE A 165 0.73 11.64 -17.70
CA PHE A 165 2.10 11.81 -18.19
C PHE A 165 2.98 10.61 -17.81
N GLY A 166 2.89 10.16 -16.56
CA GLY A 166 3.67 9.01 -16.06
C GLY A 166 3.37 7.73 -16.82
N TYR A 167 2.10 7.42 -17.07
CA TYR A 167 1.70 6.24 -17.84
C TYR A 167 2.27 6.26 -19.25
N GLU A 168 2.20 7.40 -19.93
CA GLU A 168 2.71 7.55 -21.28
C GLU A 168 4.24 7.49 -21.32
N TYR A 169 4.92 8.21 -20.42
CA TYR A 169 6.38 8.22 -20.32
C TYR A 169 6.97 6.82 -20.12
N LEU A 170 6.39 6.06 -19.19
CA LEU A 170 6.83 4.70 -18.88
C LEU A 170 6.51 3.74 -20.02
N ARG A 171 5.34 3.88 -20.65
CA ARG A 171 4.94 3.05 -21.80
C ARG A 171 5.90 3.21 -22.98
N GLN A 172 6.30 4.44 -23.29
CA GLN A 172 7.25 4.76 -24.38
C GLN A 172 8.65 4.16 -24.16
N ARG A 173 8.95 3.73 -22.96
CA ARG A 173 10.25 3.14 -22.57
C ARG A 173 10.18 1.64 -22.26
N ASP A 174 9.08 0.99 -22.65
CA ASP A 174 8.81 -0.43 -22.44
C ASP A 174 8.83 -0.87 -20.96
N VAL A 175 8.51 0.06 -20.06
CA VAL A 175 8.37 -0.18 -18.62
C VAL A 175 6.98 0.31 -18.19
N PRO A 176 5.89 -0.37 -18.57
CA PRO A 176 4.56 0.10 -18.24
C PRO A 176 4.30 0.10 -16.74
N CYS A 177 3.70 1.18 -16.22
CA CYS A 177 3.20 1.22 -14.86
C CYS A 177 2.20 0.08 -14.64
N LEU A 178 2.38 -0.71 -13.59
CA LEU A 178 1.51 -1.85 -13.29
C LEU A 178 0.26 -1.43 -12.52
N ILE A 179 0.46 -0.64 -11.46
CA ILE A 179 -0.56 -0.33 -10.45
C ILE A 179 -0.52 1.18 -10.10
N TYR A 180 -1.71 1.75 -9.95
CA TYR A 180 -1.91 2.97 -9.17
C TYR A 180 -2.38 2.57 -7.77
N GLN A 181 -1.74 3.08 -6.71
CA GLN A 181 -2.19 2.87 -5.33
C GLN A 181 -2.78 4.15 -4.75
N GLY A 182 -4.04 4.07 -4.28
CA GLY A 182 -4.78 5.21 -3.77
C GLY A 182 -5.58 4.90 -2.50
N ARG A 183 -5.85 5.95 -1.69
CA ARG A 183 -6.78 5.82 -0.58
C ARG A 183 -8.21 5.81 -1.12
N TYR A 184 -8.95 4.75 -0.80
CA TYR A 184 -10.31 4.62 -1.29
C TYR A 184 -11.14 3.78 -0.31
N ASN A 185 -12.30 4.27 0.07
CA ASN A 185 -13.24 3.60 0.95
C ASN A 185 -14.60 4.33 0.90
N LEU A 186 -15.60 3.81 1.60
CA LEU A 186 -16.95 4.39 1.63
C LEU A 186 -17.02 5.86 2.11
N PHE A 187 -16.02 6.34 2.87
CA PHE A 187 -15.93 7.72 3.34
C PHE A 187 -15.02 8.61 2.51
N ASP A 188 -14.07 8.03 1.82
CA ASP A 188 -13.09 8.74 1.00
C ASP A 188 -13.16 8.23 -0.44
N ARG A 189 -13.78 9.01 -1.28
CA ARG A 189 -14.04 8.70 -2.69
C ARG A 189 -13.27 9.61 -3.64
N GLU A 190 -12.18 10.22 -3.17
CA GLU A 190 -11.33 11.10 -3.97
C GLU A 190 -10.94 10.49 -5.33
N PRO A 191 -10.54 9.20 -5.44
CA PRO A 191 -10.17 8.62 -6.72
C PRO A 191 -11.26 8.65 -7.80
N GLU A 192 -12.54 8.66 -7.39
CA GLU A 192 -13.66 8.83 -8.33
C GLU A 192 -13.78 10.29 -8.78
N THR A 193 -13.75 11.22 -7.81
CA THR A 193 -13.97 12.65 -8.07
C THR A 193 -12.83 13.30 -8.83
N THR A 194 -11.60 12.84 -8.63
CA THR A 194 -10.40 13.27 -9.38
C THR A 194 -10.25 12.55 -10.72
N GLY A 195 -10.98 11.47 -10.94
CA GLY A 195 -10.93 10.68 -12.16
C GLY A 195 -9.79 9.68 -12.24
N VAL A 196 -8.87 9.60 -11.26
CA VAL A 196 -7.71 8.70 -11.32
C VAL A 196 -8.09 7.22 -11.31
N LEU A 197 -9.23 6.86 -10.69
CA LEU A 197 -9.75 5.49 -10.72
C LEU A 197 -10.16 5.07 -12.14
N GLN A 198 -10.92 5.93 -12.82
CA GLN A 198 -11.35 5.71 -14.18
C GLN A 198 -10.16 5.72 -15.14
N GLN A 199 -9.22 6.64 -14.95
CA GLN A 199 -7.97 6.73 -15.72
C GLN A 199 -7.15 5.46 -15.64
N ALA A 200 -6.97 4.87 -14.42
CA ALA A 200 -6.26 3.60 -14.26
C ALA A 200 -6.95 2.48 -15.05
N LYS A 201 -8.27 2.38 -14.98
CA LYS A 201 -9.07 1.40 -15.73
C LYS A 201 -8.90 1.56 -17.26
N GLU A 202 -9.01 2.76 -17.77
CA GLU A 202 -8.88 3.06 -19.22
C GLU A 202 -7.49 2.73 -19.74
N ASN A 203 -6.45 3.01 -18.94
CA ASN A 203 -5.08 2.67 -19.27
C ASN A 203 -4.72 1.19 -18.99
N GLY A 204 -5.66 0.37 -18.51
CA GLY A 204 -5.45 -1.05 -18.23
C GLY A 204 -4.49 -1.29 -17.07
N LYS A 205 -4.49 -0.42 -16.07
CA LYS A 205 -3.68 -0.53 -14.86
C LYS A 205 -4.48 -1.15 -13.72
N GLY A 206 -3.81 -1.84 -12.80
CA GLY A 206 -4.40 -2.20 -11.54
C GLY A 206 -4.65 -0.97 -10.66
N PHE A 207 -5.68 -1.03 -9.83
CA PHE A 207 -5.92 -0.02 -8.80
C PHE A 207 -5.89 -0.71 -7.44
N MET A 208 -4.87 -0.38 -6.62
CA MET A 208 -4.73 -0.93 -5.27
C MET A 208 -5.26 0.06 -4.25
N VAL A 209 -6.08 -0.44 -3.35
CA VAL A 209 -6.71 0.37 -2.30
C VAL A 209 -5.94 0.24 -1.00
N PHE A 210 -5.58 1.37 -0.39
CA PHE A 210 -5.16 1.40 1.00
C PHE A 210 -6.20 2.10 1.89
N SER A 211 -6.16 1.83 3.20
CA SER A 211 -7.16 2.29 4.19
C SER A 211 -8.61 1.92 3.86
N PRO A 212 -8.89 0.68 3.43
CA PRO A 212 -10.23 0.24 3.03
C PRO A 212 -11.26 0.37 4.16
N LEU A 213 -10.82 0.26 5.40
CA LEU A 213 -11.67 0.38 6.60
C LEU A 213 -11.60 1.77 7.25
N ALA A 214 -11.12 2.79 6.53
CA ALA A 214 -10.99 4.16 7.07
C ALA A 214 -10.38 4.19 8.48
N GLN A 215 -9.25 3.48 8.67
CA GLN A 215 -8.54 3.33 9.95
C GLN A 215 -9.37 2.70 11.09
N GLY A 216 -10.39 1.92 10.75
CA GLY A 216 -11.29 1.26 11.69
C GLY A 216 -12.65 1.92 11.85
N LEU A 217 -12.90 3.09 11.26
CA LEU A 217 -14.21 3.74 11.26
C LEU A 217 -15.29 2.90 10.54
N LEU A 218 -14.91 2.14 9.52
CA LEU A 218 -15.78 1.23 8.79
C LEU A 218 -15.79 -0.18 9.40
N THR A 219 -15.85 -0.24 10.74
CA THR A 219 -16.02 -1.45 11.53
C THR A 219 -17.04 -1.19 12.64
N ASN A 220 -17.40 -2.21 13.41
CA ASN A 220 -18.26 -2.06 14.60
C ASN A 220 -17.54 -1.42 15.82
N ARG A 221 -16.24 -1.15 15.70
CA ARG A 221 -15.35 -0.78 16.81
C ARG A 221 -15.77 0.49 17.54
N TYR A 222 -16.33 1.47 16.80
CA TYR A 222 -16.68 2.79 17.35
C TYR A 222 -18.19 2.98 17.58
N LEU A 223 -19.02 1.95 17.40
CA LEU A 223 -20.48 2.04 17.56
C LEU A 223 -20.90 2.42 18.99
N ASN A 224 -20.15 1.97 19.99
CA ASN A 224 -20.47 2.11 21.41
C ASN A 224 -19.45 3.00 22.17
N GLY A 225 -18.73 3.86 21.45
CA GLY A 225 -17.72 4.72 22.03
C GLY A 225 -16.30 4.47 21.50
N ILE A 226 -15.30 5.00 22.18
CA ILE A 226 -13.89 4.87 21.81
C ILE A 226 -13.26 3.77 22.67
N PRO A 227 -12.90 2.60 22.11
CA PRO A 227 -12.22 1.54 22.84
C PRO A 227 -10.84 1.98 23.32
N GLU A 228 -10.40 1.52 24.50
CA GLU A 228 -9.10 1.86 25.10
C GLU A 228 -7.91 1.39 24.22
N ASP A 229 -8.07 0.28 23.53
CA ASP A 229 -7.07 -0.28 22.60
C ASP A 229 -7.17 0.30 21.17
N SER A 230 -7.99 1.34 20.96
CA SER A 230 -8.20 1.95 19.65
C SER A 230 -7.08 2.91 19.24
N ARG A 231 -6.95 3.16 17.93
CA ARG A 231 -6.01 4.16 17.38
C ARG A 231 -6.27 5.57 17.91
N ILE A 232 -7.53 5.90 18.22
CA ILE A 232 -7.90 7.19 18.82
C ILE A 232 -7.34 7.28 20.24
N ALA A 233 -7.56 6.25 21.05
CA ALA A 233 -7.11 6.24 22.46
C ALA A 233 -5.57 6.23 22.57
N ASN A 234 -4.89 5.53 21.67
CA ASN A 234 -3.43 5.36 21.70
C ASN A 234 -2.66 6.38 20.83
N GLY A 235 -3.25 7.52 20.49
CA GLY A 235 -2.56 8.61 19.78
C GLY A 235 -2.17 8.29 18.33
N GLY A 236 -2.84 7.32 17.69
CA GLY A 236 -2.61 6.94 16.30
C GLY A 236 -3.01 8.02 15.28
N HIS A 237 -2.94 7.67 14.00
CA HIS A 237 -3.28 8.60 12.90
C HIS A 237 -4.76 8.98 12.85
N LEU A 238 -5.66 8.14 13.39
CA LEU A 238 -7.06 8.50 13.54
C LEU A 238 -7.23 9.40 14.76
N LYS A 239 -7.68 10.62 14.55
CA LYS A 239 -7.88 11.61 15.61
C LYS A 239 -9.31 11.58 16.14
N LYS A 240 -9.51 11.99 17.40
CA LYS A 240 -10.84 12.02 18.05
C LYS A 240 -11.81 12.92 17.29
N GLU A 241 -11.32 13.99 16.72
CA GLU A 241 -12.08 14.97 15.93
C GLU A 241 -12.68 14.36 14.65
N SER A 242 -12.15 13.23 14.17
CA SER A 242 -12.70 12.48 13.04
C SER A 242 -14.02 11.76 13.40
N LEU A 243 -14.24 11.50 14.69
CA LEU A 243 -15.43 10.80 15.19
C LEU A 243 -16.54 11.81 15.57
N THR A 244 -16.99 12.59 14.60
CA THR A 244 -18.10 13.54 14.78
C THR A 244 -19.42 12.81 14.92
N GLU A 245 -20.46 13.52 15.42
CA GLU A 245 -21.83 12.98 15.47
C GLU A 245 -22.31 12.54 14.08
N THR A 246 -22.00 13.32 13.05
CA THR A 246 -22.32 12.98 11.65
C THR A 246 -21.62 11.71 11.21
N THR A 247 -20.34 11.55 11.54
CA THR A 247 -19.58 10.31 11.22
C THR A 247 -20.19 9.11 11.92
N LEU A 248 -20.54 9.24 13.21
CA LEU A 248 -21.20 8.17 13.97
C LEU A 248 -22.56 7.77 13.38
N LYS A 249 -23.39 8.76 12.99
CA LYS A 249 -24.67 8.49 12.31
C LYS A 249 -24.46 7.70 11.01
N ARG A 250 -23.44 8.06 10.21
CA ARG A 250 -23.10 7.34 8.97
C ARG A 250 -22.61 5.91 9.26
N ILE A 251 -21.75 5.72 10.27
CA ILE A 251 -21.27 4.39 10.68
C ILE A 251 -22.44 3.51 11.09
N LYS A 252 -23.36 4.00 11.91
CA LYS A 252 -24.56 3.25 12.34
C LYS A 252 -25.44 2.88 11.17
N ALA A 253 -25.74 3.80 10.27
CA ALA A 253 -26.57 3.53 9.09
C ALA A 253 -25.92 2.47 8.17
N LEU A 254 -24.60 2.55 7.95
CA LEU A 254 -23.85 1.54 7.18
C LEU A 254 -23.83 0.18 7.87
N ASN A 255 -23.69 0.16 9.21
CA ASN A 255 -23.75 -1.07 9.99
C ASN A 255 -25.11 -1.76 9.89
N ASP A 256 -26.22 -0.97 9.91
CA ASP A 256 -27.56 -1.50 9.72
C ASP A 256 -27.76 -2.11 8.32
N ILE A 257 -27.15 -1.49 7.29
CA ILE A 257 -27.14 -2.05 5.93
C ILE A 257 -26.37 -3.37 5.90
N ALA A 258 -25.18 -3.40 6.49
CA ALA A 258 -24.35 -4.61 6.56
C ALA A 258 -25.09 -5.74 7.28
N ALA A 259 -25.72 -5.47 8.41
CA ALA A 259 -26.51 -6.45 9.17
C ALA A 259 -27.65 -7.04 8.33
N ARG A 260 -28.40 -6.23 7.57
CA ARG A 260 -29.44 -6.73 6.64
C ARG A 260 -28.88 -7.62 5.53
N ARG A 261 -27.59 -7.49 5.20
CA ARG A 261 -26.88 -8.34 4.22
C ARG A 261 -26.28 -9.60 4.85
N GLY A 262 -26.43 -9.78 6.17
CA GLY A 262 -25.77 -10.87 6.91
C GLY A 262 -24.24 -10.70 6.99
N GLN A 263 -23.75 -9.48 6.93
CA GLN A 263 -22.32 -9.13 6.95
C GLN A 263 -21.99 -8.24 8.13
N THR A 264 -20.75 -8.28 8.59
CA THR A 264 -20.19 -7.21 9.41
C THR A 264 -19.96 -5.94 8.56
N LEU A 265 -19.88 -4.78 9.19
CA LEU A 265 -19.58 -3.53 8.48
C LEU A 265 -18.22 -3.62 7.76
N ALA A 266 -17.22 -4.28 8.38
CA ALA A 266 -15.90 -4.47 7.78
C ALA A 266 -15.97 -5.34 6.52
N GLU A 267 -16.68 -6.46 6.55
CA GLU A 267 -16.89 -7.33 5.38
C GLU A 267 -17.58 -6.59 4.24
N MET A 268 -18.66 -5.86 4.56
CA MET A 268 -19.35 -5.04 3.56
C MET A 268 -18.45 -3.95 2.97
N ALA A 269 -17.66 -3.26 3.81
CA ALA A 269 -16.76 -2.20 3.35
C ALA A 269 -15.66 -2.74 2.44
N ILE A 270 -15.12 -3.94 2.72
CA ILE A 270 -14.14 -4.59 1.85
C ILE A 270 -14.82 -5.08 0.56
N ALA A 271 -15.97 -5.73 0.65
CA ALA A 271 -16.68 -6.24 -0.52
C ALA A 271 -17.13 -5.15 -1.49
N TRP A 272 -17.27 -3.90 -1.02
CA TRP A 272 -17.76 -2.80 -1.82
C TRP A 272 -16.82 -2.39 -2.97
N PHE A 273 -15.50 -2.57 -2.82
CA PHE A 273 -14.53 -2.22 -3.87
C PHE A 273 -13.86 -3.45 -4.53
N LEU A 274 -14.22 -4.67 -4.12
CA LEU A 274 -13.78 -5.94 -4.74
C LEU A 274 -14.70 -6.34 -5.89
#